data_b049a964512cebc76387efedc872d187
#
_entry.id   b049a964512cebc76387efedc872d187
#
_cell.length_a   1.000
_cell.length_b   1.000
_cell.length_c   1.000
_cell.angle_alpha   90.00
_cell.angle_beta   90.00
_cell.angle_gamma   90.00
#
_symmetry.space_group_name_H-M   'P 1'
#
loop_
_entity.id
_entity.type
_entity.pdbx_description
1 polymer ?
#
loop_
_entity_poly.entity_id
_entity_poly.type
_entity_poly.pdbx_seq_one_letter_code
_entity_poly.pdbx_strand_id
1 'polypeptide(L)'
;MSGTWQPLAHPPSFAAGTMLLLTDGTVMCQQNCSNQWWKLSPDATGSYVQGVWTPLAPSPNAPLYYASAVLADGRVFVAGGEYNNCVPADLLTAQIYDPILNKWTVLSPPTPATDWPKIGDAPCCVLPDGRVLLGSIGTTATAIYDPVANTWTATGSKDDPSEEETWTLLPDETILAVECTNIGKAEKYVVAGGKWVSAGATPVILVQASSQEIGPALLLPDGRVFCIGATGHTASTLLRPSPTRRVPGWQGRTSKTCGSRRMRRLACYPTAMCSARPVRFRRMAMDMPSLRTSSNSMEPI
;
A
#
# COMPACT_ATOMS: atom_id res chain seq x y z
N MET A 1 15.50 3.75 21.76
CA MET A 1 15.98 4.92 20.97
C MET A 1 14.77 5.77 20.65
N SER A 2 14.80 7.07 20.95
CA SER A 2 13.77 8.02 20.51
C SER A 2 14.12 8.45 19.10
N GLY A 3 13.19 8.29 18.15
CA GLY A 3 13.34 8.82 16.80
C GLY A 3 13.14 10.32 16.77
N THR A 4 13.84 11.03 15.91
CA THR A 4 13.66 12.45 15.64
C THR A 4 13.34 12.66 14.17
N TRP A 5 12.43 13.61 13.88
CA TRP A 5 12.14 14.03 12.51
C TRP A 5 13.18 15.05 12.06
N GLN A 6 13.72 14.84 10.86
CA GLN A 6 14.65 15.78 10.23
C GLN A 6 14.14 16.12 8.83
N PRO A 7 14.13 17.40 8.42
CA PRO A 7 13.81 17.76 7.04
C PRO A 7 14.94 17.30 6.13
N LEU A 8 14.62 17.09 4.84
CA LEU A 8 15.63 16.91 3.81
C LEU A 8 16.43 18.20 3.64
N ALA A 9 17.75 18.10 3.53
CA ALA A 9 18.62 19.23 3.22
C ALA A 9 18.35 19.80 1.81
N HIS A 10 17.93 18.90 0.89
CA HIS A 10 17.54 19.23 -0.46
C HIS A 10 16.07 18.81 -0.68
N PRO A 11 15.10 19.64 -0.28
CA PRO A 11 13.69 19.33 -0.52
C PRO A 11 13.39 19.30 -2.02
N PRO A 12 12.37 18.55 -2.47
CA PRO A 12 11.99 18.54 -3.87
C PRO A 12 11.54 19.93 -4.33
N SER A 13 11.92 20.33 -5.55
CA SER A 13 11.47 21.58 -6.18
C SER A 13 10.08 21.44 -6.83
N PHE A 14 9.40 20.33 -6.60
CA PHE A 14 8.10 19.98 -7.17
C PHE A 14 7.14 19.53 -6.06
N ALA A 15 5.85 19.54 -6.33
CA ALA A 15 4.85 18.98 -5.43
C ALA A 15 4.97 17.44 -5.45
N ALA A 16 5.43 16.85 -4.34
CA ALA A 16 5.58 15.41 -4.22
C ALA A 16 4.22 14.72 -4.09
N GLY A 17 4.01 13.67 -4.86
CA GLY A 17 2.86 12.76 -4.82
C GLY A 17 3.23 11.39 -4.25
N THR A 18 2.83 10.32 -4.94
CA THR A 18 3.13 8.95 -4.56
C THR A 18 4.62 8.69 -4.50
N MET A 19 5.09 8.05 -3.41
CA MET A 19 6.47 7.65 -3.21
C MET A 19 6.60 6.14 -3.03
N LEU A 20 7.60 5.54 -3.70
CA LEU A 20 7.88 4.11 -3.67
C LEU A 20 9.35 3.88 -3.33
N LEU A 21 9.62 3.08 -2.30
CA LEU A 21 10.98 2.63 -1.99
C LEU A 21 11.36 1.50 -2.94
N LEU A 22 12.38 1.73 -3.78
CA LEU A 22 12.85 0.74 -4.74
C LEU A 22 13.80 -0.27 -4.08
N THR A 23 14.04 -1.40 -4.78
CA THR A 23 14.88 -2.49 -4.28
C THR A 23 16.36 -2.13 -4.15
N ASP A 24 16.81 -1.07 -4.82
CA ASP A 24 18.16 -0.52 -4.71
C ASP A 24 18.33 0.49 -3.56
N GLY A 25 17.26 0.72 -2.78
CA GLY A 25 17.24 1.69 -1.68
C GLY A 25 17.04 3.14 -2.12
N THR A 26 16.80 3.43 -3.41
CA THR A 26 16.37 4.76 -3.83
C THR A 26 14.85 4.93 -3.66
N VAL A 27 14.36 6.17 -3.60
CA VAL A 27 12.91 6.46 -3.54
C VAL A 27 12.47 7.06 -4.86
N MET A 28 11.54 6.40 -5.54
CA MET A 28 10.86 6.92 -6.72
C MET A 28 9.67 7.76 -6.28
N CYS A 29 9.54 8.97 -6.79
CA CYS A 29 8.48 9.91 -6.43
C CYS A 29 7.82 10.49 -7.67
N GLN A 30 6.50 10.44 -7.74
CA GLN A 30 5.75 11.14 -8.78
C GLN A 30 5.61 12.62 -8.40
N GLN A 31 5.77 13.49 -9.37
CA GLN A 31 5.30 14.87 -9.24
C GLN A 31 3.77 14.87 -9.33
N ASN A 32 3.12 15.42 -8.31
CA ASN A 32 1.65 15.44 -8.22
C ASN A 32 1.00 16.02 -9.48
N CYS A 33 -0.10 15.43 -9.93
CA CYS A 33 -0.82 15.84 -11.14
C CYS A 33 0.04 15.91 -12.42
N SER A 34 1.04 15.05 -12.55
CA SER A 34 1.98 15.07 -13.66
C SER A 34 2.45 13.68 -14.04
N ASN A 35 2.95 13.51 -15.24
CA ASN A 35 3.65 12.30 -15.65
C ASN A 35 5.15 12.33 -15.34
N GLN A 36 5.63 13.36 -14.64
CA GLN A 36 7.04 13.49 -14.27
C GLN A 36 7.34 12.67 -13.02
N TRP A 37 8.45 11.95 -13.05
CA TRP A 37 8.93 11.14 -11.96
C TRP A 37 10.35 11.54 -11.58
N TRP A 38 10.66 11.36 -10.30
CA TRP A 38 11.92 11.74 -9.71
C TRP A 38 12.47 10.61 -8.86
N LYS A 39 13.77 10.54 -8.74
CA LYS A 39 14.47 9.59 -7.88
C LYS A 39 15.22 10.34 -6.78
N LEU A 40 14.95 10.04 -5.52
CA LEU A 40 15.78 10.45 -4.40
C LEU A 40 16.79 9.36 -4.09
N SER A 41 18.06 9.67 -4.28
CA SER A 41 19.17 8.78 -3.92
C SER A 41 19.72 9.18 -2.56
N PRO A 42 19.91 8.24 -1.60
CA PRO A 42 20.57 8.55 -0.35
C PRO A 42 22.04 8.90 -0.59
N ASP A 43 22.67 9.51 0.39
CA ASP A 43 24.12 9.76 0.38
C ASP A 43 24.94 8.47 0.59
N ALA A 44 26.26 8.57 0.57
CA ALA A 44 27.16 7.44 0.73
C ALA A 44 27.05 6.71 2.11
N THR A 45 26.40 7.34 3.08
CA THR A 45 26.11 6.76 4.40
C THR A 45 24.74 6.09 4.48
N GLY A 46 23.95 6.17 3.40
CA GLY A 46 22.57 5.68 3.34
C GLY A 46 21.54 6.66 3.89
N SER A 47 21.90 7.92 4.17
CA SER A 47 21.00 8.93 4.68
C SER A 47 20.25 9.64 3.55
N TYR A 48 18.93 9.71 3.64
CA TYR A 48 18.11 10.52 2.72
C TYR A 48 18.11 12.00 3.06
N VAL A 49 18.57 12.39 4.26
CA VAL A 49 18.61 13.82 4.67
C VAL A 49 19.47 14.64 3.72
N GLN A 50 20.61 14.07 3.27
CA GLN A 50 21.51 14.67 2.28
C GLN A 50 21.26 14.13 0.87
N GLY A 51 20.16 13.43 0.66
CA GLY A 51 19.83 12.80 -0.61
C GLY A 51 19.67 13.80 -1.75
N VAL A 52 19.85 13.29 -2.97
CA VAL A 52 19.80 14.10 -4.20
C VAL A 52 18.66 13.63 -5.09
N TRP A 53 17.89 14.59 -5.58
CA TRP A 53 16.79 14.33 -6.54
C TRP A 53 17.34 14.35 -7.98
N THR A 54 16.99 13.32 -8.75
CA THR A 54 17.27 13.24 -10.19
C THR A 54 15.99 12.91 -10.96
N PRO A 55 15.78 13.51 -12.16
CA PRO A 55 14.61 13.17 -12.97
C PRO A 55 14.70 11.75 -13.51
N LEU A 56 13.55 11.10 -13.64
CA LEU A 56 13.36 9.82 -14.32
C LEU A 56 12.59 10.03 -15.62
N ALA A 57 12.51 8.98 -16.46
CA ALA A 57 11.67 9.01 -17.65
C ALA A 57 10.20 9.30 -17.26
N PRO A 58 9.52 10.20 -17.99
CA PRO A 58 8.10 10.46 -17.73
C PRO A 58 7.25 9.25 -18.10
N SER A 59 6.19 9.01 -17.31
CA SER A 59 5.23 7.95 -17.62
C SER A 59 4.31 8.33 -18.79
N PRO A 60 3.74 7.34 -19.52
CA PRO A 60 2.79 7.59 -20.60
C PRO A 60 1.54 8.37 -20.17
N ASN A 61 1.07 8.13 -18.96
CA ASN A 61 -0.06 8.83 -18.34
C ASN A 61 0.39 9.58 -17.08
N ALA A 62 -0.41 10.52 -16.63
CA ALA A 62 -0.23 11.27 -15.38
C ALA A 62 -1.30 10.84 -14.34
N PRO A 63 -1.30 9.58 -13.87
CA PRO A 63 -2.35 9.09 -12.98
C PRO A 63 -2.24 9.77 -11.62
N LEU A 64 -3.41 9.97 -10.98
CA LEU A 64 -3.51 10.34 -9.58
C LEU A 64 -4.49 9.37 -8.93
N TYR A 65 -4.18 8.94 -7.69
CA TYR A 65 -4.87 7.87 -6.97
C TYR A 65 -4.97 6.60 -7.84
N TYR A 66 -4.02 5.71 -7.66
CA TYR A 66 -3.83 4.55 -8.53
C TYR A 66 -3.17 3.39 -7.80
N ALA A 67 -3.36 2.20 -8.32
CA ALA A 67 -2.65 1.01 -7.87
C ALA A 67 -1.16 1.11 -8.20
N SER A 68 -0.29 0.85 -7.22
CA SER A 68 1.15 0.81 -7.44
C SER A 68 1.86 -0.24 -6.58
N ALA A 69 2.90 -0.86 -7.14
CA ALA A 69 3.70 -1.84 -6.43
C ALA A 69 5.14 -1.87 -6.96
N VAL A 70 6.09 -2.12 -6.05
CA VAL A 70 7.46 -2.48 -6.41
C VAL A 70 7.55 -4.00 -6.52
N LEU A 71 7.97 -4.49 -7.68
CA LEU A 71 8.06 -5.92 -7.96
C LEU A 71 9.37 -6.50 -7.42
N ALA A 72 9.42 -7.83 -7.25
CA ALA A 72 10.59 -8.53 -6.74
C ALA A 72 11.85 -8.37 -7.62
N ASP A 73 11.67 -8.13 -8.90
CA ASP A 73 12.74 -7.85 -9.86
C ASP A 73 13.18 -6.37 -9.93
N GLY A 74 12.59 -5.53 -9.09
CA GLY A 74 12.89 -4.10 -8.97
C GLY A 74 12.10 -3.20 -9.89
N ARG A 75 11.32 -3.74 -10.85
CA ARG A 75 10.42 -2.94 -11.68
C ARG A 75 9.27 -2.39 -10.85
N VAL A 76 8.63 -1.33 -11.34
CA VAL A 76 7.49 -0.69 -10.68
C VAL A 76 6.24 -0.88 -11.54
N PHE A 77 5.22 -1.46 -10.96
CA PHE A 77 3.89 -1.59 -11.55
C PHE A 77 3.03 -0.39 -11.13
N VAL A 78 2.32 0.19 -12.09
CA VAL A 78 1.34 1.27 -11.89
C VAL A 78 0.12 0.96 -12.76
N ALA A 79 -1.08 1.01 -12.17
CA ALA A 79 -2.32 0.70 -12.90
C ALA A 79 -3.46 1.61 -12.45
N GLY A 80 -4.31 1.98 -13.41
CA GLY A 80 -5.47 2.84 -13.17
C GLY A 80 -5.12 4.30 -12.94
N GLY A 81 -5.90 4.93 -12.12
CA GLY A 81 -5.91 6.33 -11.76
C GLY A 81 -7.32 6.89 -11.88
N GLU A 82 -7.84 7.46 -10.79
CA GLU A 82 -9.11 8.19 -10.79
C GLU A 82 -9.02 9.44 -11.69
N TYR A 83 -7.85 10.06 -11.73
CA TYR A 83 -7.54 11.22 -12.56
C TYR A 83 -6.38 10.95 -13.51
N ASN A 84 -6.35 11.68 -14.62
CA ASN A 84 -5.19 11.81 -15.50
C ASN A 84 -4.84 13.29 -15.65
N ASN A 85 -3.65 13.68 -15.19
CA ASN A 85 -3.23 15.09 -15.16
C ASN A 85 -4.24 15.99 -14.40
N CYS A 86 -4.72 15.51 -13.25
CA CYS A 86 -5.75 16.15 -12.41
C CYS A 86 -7.13 16.36 -13.10
N VAL A 87 -7.39 15.67 -14.18
CA VAL A 87 -8.71 15.63 -14.82
C VAL A 87 -9.34 14.26 -14.54
N PRO A 88 -10.59 14.16 -14.03
CA PRO A 88 -11.27 12.89 -13.81
C PRO A 88 -11.25 12.01 -15.07
N ALA A 89 -10.83 10.75 -14.92
CA ALA A 89 -10.57 9.88 -16.07
C ALA A 89 -10.89 8.39 -15.86
N ASP A 90 -10.85 7.89 -14.63
CA ASP A 90 -11.00 6.45 -14.33
C ASP A 90 -10.22 5.55 -15.30
N LEU A 91 -8.91 5.68 -15.29
CA LEU A 91 -8.05 5.04 -16.28
C LEU A 91 -8.17 3.51 -16.27
N LEU A 92 -8.16 2.91 -17.47
CA LEU A 92 -8.07 1.46 -17.69
C LEU A 92 -6.63 0.99 -17.97
N THR A 93 -5.66 1.90 -18.00
CA THR A 93 -4.29 1.60 -18.39
C THR A 93 -3.46 1.05 -17.24
N ALA A 94 -2.61 0.07 -17.53
CA ALA A 94 -1.54 -0.37 -16.65
C ALA A 94 -0.19 -0.17 -17.34
N GLN A 95 0.87 0.02 -16.56
CA GLN A 95 2.21 0.30 -17.09
C GLN A 95 3.28 -0.19 -16.11
N ILE A 96 4.46 -0.51 -16.63
CA ILE A 96 5.63 -0.91 -15.85
C ILE A 96 6.78 0.03 -16.13
N TYR A 97 7.45 0.45 -15.06
CA TYR A 97 8.72 1.16 -15.11
C TYR A 97 9.87 0.20 -14.84
N ASP A 98 10.88 0.22 -15.72
CA ASP A 98 12.15 -0.47 -15.53
C ASP A 98 13.20 0.54 -15.05
N PRO A 99 13.68 0.44 -13.79
CA PRO A 99 14.64 1.39 -13.24
C PRO A 99 16.05 1.24 -13.82
N ILE A 100 16.39 0.07 -14.39
CA ILE A 100 17.70 -0.16 -15.05
C ILE A 100 17.72 0.52 -16.40
N LEU A 101 16.64 0.39 -17.17
CA LEU A 101 16.52 0.98 -18.50
C LEU A 101 16.01 2.43 -18.45
N ASN A 102 15.56 2.92 -17.29
CA ASN A 102 14.85 4.19 -17.11
C ASN A 102 13.73 4.35 -18.15
N LYS A 103 12.84 3.35 -18.23
CA LYS A 103 11.84 3.27 -19.31
C LYS A 103 10.50 2.76 -18.80
N TRP A 104 9.42 3.36 -19.27
CA TRP A 104 8.07 2.88 -19.12
C TRP A 104 7.62 2.01 -20.29
N THR A 105 6.81 1.00 -20.00
CA THR A 105 6.12 0.15 -20.97
C THR A 105 4.65 0.08 -20.62
N VAL A 106 3.77 0.42 -21.56
CA VAL A 106 2.32 0.26 -21.40
C VAL A 106 1.99 -1.22 -21.55
N LEU A 107 1.12 -1.71 -20.66
CA LEU A 107 0.61 -3.07 -20.69
C LEU A 107 -0.73 -3.14 -21.42
N SER A 108 -1.06 -4.29 -21.98
CA SER A 108 -2.43 -4.57 -22.40
C SER A 108 -3.37 -4.49 -21.19
N PRO A 109 -4.63 -4.06 -21.36
CA PRO A 109 -5.60 -4.07 -20.27
C PRO A 109 -5.89 -5.50 -19.79
N PRO A 110 -6.41 -5.66 -18.57
CA PRO A 110 -6.88 -6.96 -18.08
C PRO A 110 -7.94 -7.59 -19.01
N THR A 111 -8.03 -8.93 -18.97
CA THR A 111 -8.94 -9.71 -19.82
C THR A 111 -9.86 -10.60 -18.99
N PRO A 112 -11.09 -10.87 -19.44
CA PRO A 112 -11.74 -10.33 -20.63
C PRO A 112 -12.09 -8.85 -20.48
N ALA A 113 -11.98 -8.06 -21.53
CA ALA A 113 -12.19 -6.61 -21.49
C ALA A 113 -13.62 -6.20 -21.06
N THR A 114 -14.59 -7.09 -21.20
CA THR A 114 -15.99 -6.87 -20.80
C THR A 114 -16.16 -6.68 -19.29
N ASP A 115 -15.26 -7.25 -18.50
CA ASP A 115 -15.31 -7.23 -17.03
C ASP A 115 -14.52 -6.03 -16.46
N TRP A 116 -13.82 -5.30 -17.33
CA TRP A 116 -12.92 -4.22 -16.99
C TRP A 116 -13.29 -2.91 -17.67
N PRO A 117 -14.37 -2.25 -17.25
CA PRO A 117 -14.74 -0.93 -17.78
C PRO A 117 -13.69 0.14 -17.43
N LYS A 118 -13.02 -0.04 -16.29
CA LYS A 118 -11.99 0.84 -15.73
C LYS A 118 -11.15 0.08 -14.70
N ILE A 119 -10.00 0.58 -14.38
CA ILE A 119 -9.25 0.19 -13.18
C ILE A 119 -9.51 1.25 -12.10
N GLY A 120 -9.43 2.55 -12.47
CA GLY A 120 -9.61 3.65 -11.53
C GLY A 120 -8.53 3.65 -10.45
N ASP A 121 -8.91 3.92 -9.23
CA ASP A 121 -8.06 3.88 -8.03
C ASP A 121 -8.20 2.58 -7.23
N ALA A 122 -8.57 1.50 -7.93
CA ALA A 122 -8.68 0.17 -7.34
C ALA A 122 -7.37 -0.31 -6.68
N PRO A 123 -7.47 -1.18 -5.66
CA PRO A 123 -6.30 -1.69 -4.95
C PRO A 123 -5.53 -2.74 -5.74
N CYS A 124 -4.25 -2.92 -5.40
CA CYS A 124 -3.45 -4.06 -5.84
C CYS A 124 -2.62 -4.66 -4.71
N CYS A 125 -2.15 -5.89 -4.92
CA CYS A 125 -1.23 -6.55 -3.99
C CYS A 125 -0.26 -7.47 -4.74
N VAL A 126 1.03 -7.41 -4.40
CA VAL A 126 2.02 -8.37 -4.92
C VAL A 126 1.83 -9.70 -4.19
N LEU A 127 1.67 -10.76 -4.97
CA LEU A 127 1.52 -12.13 -4.48
C LEU A 127 2.88 -12.73 -4.07
N PRO A 128 2.90 -13.79 -3.25
CA PRO A 128 4.15 -14.45 -2.83
C PRO A 128 5.03 -14.95 -3.98
N ASP A 129 4.44 -15.24 -5.13
CA ASP A 129 5.14 -15.69 -6.34
C ASP A 129 5.60 -14.54 -7.27
N GLY A 130 5.39 -13.28 -6.85
CA GLY A 130 5.81 -12.08 -7.58
C GLY A 130 4.81 -11.57 -8.62
N ARG A 131 3.69 -12.25 -8.82
CA ARG A 131 2.57 -11.74 -9.65
C ARG A 131 1.82 -10.64 -8.90
N VAL A 132 0.98 -9.89 -9.59
CA VAL A 132 0.18 -8.78 -9.01
C VAL A 132 -1.29 -9.11 -9.13
N LEU A 133 -1.99 -9.15 -7.99
CA LEU A 133 -3.44 -9.16 -7.94
C LEU A 133 -3.94 -7.71 -8.05
N LEU A 134 -4.90 -7.45 -8.92
CA LEU A 134 -5.49 -6.14 -9.19
C LEU A 134 -7.02 -6.21 -9.13
N GLY A 135 -7.65 -5.20 -8.54
CA GLY A 135 -9.09 -4.95 -8.55
C GLY A 135 -9.51 -4.03 -9.68
N SER A 136 -10.82 -3.86 -9.84
CA SER A 136 -11.47 -2.89 -10.75
C SER A 136 -12.49 -2.11 -9.94
N ILE A 137 -12.32 -0.78 -9.87
CA ILE A 137 -13.22 0.08 -9.09
C ILE A 137 -14.68 -0.07 -9.55
N GLY A 138 -15.62 -0.16 -8.63
CA GLY A 138 -17.04 -0.32 -8.90
C GLY A 138 -17.45 -1.69 -9.42
N THR A 139 -16.54 -2.69 -9.47
CA THR A 139 -16.84 -4.05 -9.92
C THR A 139 -16.26 -5.10 -8.97
N THR A 140 -16.74 -6.34 -9.09
CA THR A 140 -16.21 -7.49 -8.35
C THR A 140 -15.05 -8.19 -9.07
N ALA A 141 -14.67 -7.72 -10.27
CA ALA A 141 -13.65 -8.34 -11.09
C ALA A 141 -12.26 -8.19 -10.46
N THR A 142 -11.51 -9.29 -10.46
CA THR A 142 -10.09 -9.30 -10.10
C THR A 142 -9.28 -10.09 -11.13
N ALA A 143 -8.05 -9.64 -11.39
CA ALA A 143 -7.14 -10.30 -12.30
C ALA A 143 -5.72 -10.36 -11.73
N ILE A 144 -4.95 -11.32 -12.21
CA ILE A 144 -3.54 -11.47 -11.86
C ILE A 144 -2.71 -11.10 -13.07
N TYR A 145 -1.80 -10.16 -12.88
CA TYR A 145 -0.75 -9.83 -13.84
C TYR A 145 0.51 -10.65 -13.56
N ASP A 146 1.03 -11.34 -14.56
CA ASP A 146 2.32 -12.02 -14.51
C ASP A 146 3.39 -11.12 -15.17
N PRO A 147 4.32 -10.55 -14.39
CA PRO A 147 5.33 -9.64 -14.94
C PRO A 147 6.42 -10.34 -15.75
N VAL A 148 6.56 -11.67 -15.64
CA VAL A 148 7.52 -12.46 -16.41
C VAL A 148 6.93 -12.83 -17.78
N ALA A 149 5.70 -13.37 -17.78
CA ALA A 149 5.00 -13.73 -19.02
C ALA A 149 4.41 -12.50 -19.74
N ASN A 150 4.27 -11.37 -19.04
CA ASN A 150 3.58 -10.16 -19.51
C ASN A 150 2.12 -10.45 -19.94
N THR A 151 1.39 -11.17 -19.10
CA THR A 151 0.03 -11.61 -19.36
C THR A 151 -0.89 -11.35 -18.18
N TRP A 152 -2.20 -11.20 -18.48
CA TRP A 152 -3.25 -11.14 -17.49
C TRP A 152 -4.00 -12.49 -17.45
N THR A 153 -4.41 -12.86 -16.25
CA THR A 153 -5.29 -14.02 -16.02
C THR A 153 -6.42 -13.58 -15.11
N ALA A 154 -7.68 -13.74 -15.56
CA ALA A 154 -8.84 -13.53 -14.69
C ALA A 154 -8.77 -14.50 -13.50
N THR A 155 -9.22 -14.05 -12.34
CA THR A 155 -9.29 -14.88 -11.14
C THR A 155 -10.67 -14.76 -10.48
N GLY A 156 -10.89 -15.37 -9.33
CA GLY A 156 -12.19 -15.36 -8.66
C GLY A 156 -12.65 -13.93 -8.37
N SER A 157 -13.94 -13.68 -8.60
CA SER A 157 -14.57 -12.40 -8.26
C SER A 157 -14.73 -12.25 -6.76
N LYS A 158 -14.70 -11.02 -6.27
CA LYS A 158 -15.11 -10.63 -4.92
C LYS A 158 -16.62 -10.84 -4.75
N ASP A 159 -17.09 -10.89 -3.50
CA ASP A 159 -18.51 -10.81 -3.19
C ASP A 159 -19.04 -9.37 -3.33
N ASP A 160 -18.20 -8.40 -2.94
CA ASP A 160 -18.51 -6.96 -3.00
C ASP A 160 -17.62 -6.25 -4.04
N PRO A 161 -18.11 -5.22 -4.75
CA PRO A 161 -17.29 -4.43 -5.66
C PRO A 161 -16.07 -3.83 -4.95
N SER A 162 -14.94 -3.78 -5.64
CA SER A 162 -13.78 -3.03 -5.17
C SER A 162 -14.07 -1.53 -5.24
N GLU A 163 -13.66 -0.85 -4.20
CA GLU A 163 -13.58 0.61 -4.11
C GLU A 163 -12.18 0.98 -3.61
N GLU A 164 -11.98 2.10 -2.94
CA GLU A 164 -10.67 2.55 -2.43
C GLU A 164 -10.20 1.73 -1.22
N GLU A 165 -10.14 0.44 -1.41
CA GLU A 165 -9.84 -0.55 -0.37
C GLU A 165 -8.35 -0.64 -0.08
N THR A 166 -8.04 -1.18 1.10
CA THR A 166 -6.68 -1.57 1.44
C THR A 166 -6.53 -3.09 1.37
N TRP A 167 -5.55 -3.56 0.60
CA TRP A 167 -5.22 -4.98 0.46
C TRP A 167 -3.89 -5.29 1.12
N THR A 168 -3.87 -6.25 2.02
CA THR A 168 -2.70 -6.61 2.82
C THR A 168 -2.36 -8.09 2.66
N LEU A 169 -1.14 -8.39 2.18
CA LEU A 169 -0.61 -9.75 2.15
C LEU A 169 -0.34 -10.24 3.58
N LEU A 170 -0.93 -11.39 3.91
CA LEU A 170 -0.82 -12.01 5.23
C LEU A 170 0.29 -13.08 5.28
N PRO A 171 0.77 -13.47 6.48
CA PRO A 171 1.80 -14.50 6.62
C PRO A 171 1.37 -15.90 6.14
N ASP A 172 0.05 -16.14 6.00
CA ASP A 172 -0.51 -17.37 5.45
C ASP A 172 -0.67 -17.34 3.92
N GLU A 173 -0.07 -16.34 3.28
CA GLU A 173 -0.09 -16.12 1.82
C GLU A 173 -1.50 -15.75 1.27
N THR A 174 -2.46 -15.41 2.11
CA THR A 174 -3.73 -14.84 1.68
C THR A 174 -3.67 -13.31 1.66
N ILE A 175 -4.56 -12.65 0.92
CA ILE A 175 -4.68 -11.20 0.92
C ILE A 175 -5.96 -10.80 1.66
N LEU A 176 -5.82 -9.95 2.68
CA LEU A 176 -6.95 -9.37 3.40
C LEU A 176 -7.37 -8.07 2.73
N ALA A 177 -8.67 -7.96 2.44
CA ALA A 177 -9.36 -6.73 2.02
C ALA A 177 -10.33 -6.30 3.12
N VAL A 178 -10.43 -4.99 3.36
CA VAL A 178 -11.51 -4.40 4.16
C VAL A 178 -12.47 -3.73 3.17
N GLU A 179 -13.72 -4.17 3.18
CA GLU A 179 -14.72 -3.77 2.19
C GLU A 179 -15.18 -2.32 2.36
N CYS A 180 -15.13 -1.56 1.28
CA CYS A 180 -15.60 -0.18 1.24
C CYS A 180 -17.06 -0.06 0.82
N THR A 181 -17.57 -0.96 -0.02
CA THR A 181 -18.98 -1.01 -0.43
C THR A 181 -19.86 -1.63 0.65
N ASN A 182 -19.46 -2.79 1.20
CA ASN A 182 -20.18 -3.48 2.27
C ASN A 182 -19.53 -3.17 3.63
N ILE A 183 -19.73 -1.94 4.06
CA ILE A 183 -19.06 -1.32 5.22
C ILE A 183 -19.14 -2.22 6.47
N GLY A 184 -17.98 -2.44 7.07
CA GLY A 184 -17.85 -3.28 8.28
C GLY A 184 -17.56 -4.75 7.99
N LYS A 185 -17.48 -5.16 6.71
CA LYS A 185 -17.04 -6.51 6.32
C LYS A 185 -15.60 -6.54 5.86
N ALA A 186 -15.05 -7.73 5.75
CA ALA A 186 -13.75 -8.02 5.21
C ALA A 186 -13.78 -9.33 4.42
N GLU A 187 -12.97 -9.41 3.37
CA GLU A 187 -12.77 -10.59 2.55
C GLU A 187 -11.30 -10.99 2.53
N LYS A 188 -11.04 -12.24 2.17
CA LYS A 188 -9.69 -12.74 1.90
C LYS A 188 -9.61 -13.41 0.55
N TYR A 189 -8.57 -13.06 -0.22
CA TYR A 189 -8.20 -13.80 -1.40
C TYR A 189 -7.29 -14.96 -1.05
N VAL A 190 -7.71 -16.18 -1.42
CA VAL A 190 -6.96 -17.42 -1.21
C VAL A 190 -6.21 -17.73 -2.49
N VAL A 191 -4.90 -17.42 -2.53
CA VAL A 191 -4.05 -17.54 -3.73
C VAL A 191 -4.06 -18.96 -4.32
N ALA A 192 -3.93 -19.98 -3.48
CA ALA A 192 -3.91 -21.38 -3.93
C ALA A 192 -5.18 -21.85 -4.65
N GLY A 193 -6.31 -21.18 -4.40
CA GLY A 193 -7.61 -21.53 -5.01
C GLY A 193 -8.13 -20.50 -5.99
N GLY A 194 -7.45 -19.35 -6.11
CA GLY A 194 -7.87 -18.25 -6.98
C GLY A 194 -9.27 -17.73 -6.63
N LYS A 195 -9.60 -17.61 -5.31
CA LYS A 195 -10.96 -17.26 -4.89
C LYS A 195 -10.98 -16.35 -3.68
N TRP A 196 -12.00 -15.53 -3.59
CA TRP A 196 -12.34 -14.72 -2.43
C TRP A 196 -13.22 -15.50 -1.46
N VAL A 197 -13.08 -15.23 -0.18
CA VAL A 197 -13.90 -15.81 0.90
C VAL A 197 -14.08 -14.77 1.99
N SER A 198 -15.18 -14.83 2.72
CA SER A 198 -15.41 -13.92 3.84
C SER A 198 -14.30 -14.02 4.90
N ALA A 199 -13.83 -12.89 5.37
CA ALA A 199 -12.92 -12.77 6.50
C ALA A 199 -13.63 -12.25 7.77
N GLY A 200 -14.96 -12.15 7.72
CA GLY A 200 -15.78 -11.71 8.84
C GLY A 200 -16.04 -10.20 8.83
N ALA A 201 -16.19 -9.61 10.01
CA ALA A 201 -16.50 -8.20 10.17
C ALA A 201 -15.42 -7.46 10.95
N THR A 202 -15.26 -6.17 10.65
CA THR A 202 -14.41 -5.27 11.44
C THR A 202 -15.13 -4.91 12.76
N PRO A 203 -14.40 -4.80 13.87
CA PRO A 203 -15.02 -4.52 15.20
C PRO A 203 -15.58 -3.09 15.31
N VAL A 204 -15.17 -2.21 14.40
CA VAL A 204 -15.59 -0.81 14.31
C VAL A 204 -15.70 -0.41 12.84
N ILE A 205 -16.50 0.62 12.55
CA ILE A 205 -16.59 1.17 11.21
C ILE A 205 -15.29 1.92 10.88
N LEU A 206 -14.61 1.49 9.82
CA LEU A 206 -13.36 2.06 9.35
C LEU A 206 -13.55 2.91 8.09
N VAL A 207 -14.57 2.61 7.30
CA VAL A 207 -14.85 3.22 6.00
C VAL A 207 -15.71 4.45 6.16
N GLN A 208 -15.37 5.53 5.47
CA GLN A 208 -16.20 6.73 5.36
C GLN A 208 -17.31 6.46 4.34
N ALA A 209 -18.56 6.40 4.81
CA ALA A 209 -19.69 5.95 4.00
C ALA A 209 -20.00 6.86 2.79
N SER A 210 -19.70 8.15 2.88
CA SER A 210 -20.02 9.12 1.80
C SER A 210 -18.99 9.10 0.65
N SER A 211 -17.75 8.72 0.93
CA SER A 211 -16.67 8.67 -0.06
C SER A 211 -16.24 7.24 -0.39
N GLN A 212 -16.67 6.24 0.40
CA GLN A 212 -16.28 4.83 0.28
C GLN A 212 -14.76 4.61 0.42
N GLU A 213 -14.11 5.50 1.16
CA GLU A 213 -12.67 5.47 1.41
C GLU A 213 -12.33 4.82 2.75
N ILE A 214 -11.15 4.24 2.81
CA ILE A 214 -10.49 3.74 4.03
C ILE A 214 -9.04 4.23 4.06
N GLY A 215 -8.45 4.29 5.25
CA GLY A 215 -7.02 4.58 5.39
C GLY A 215 -6.15 3.32 5.19
N PRO A 216 -4.83 3.45 5.34
CA PRO A 216 -3.89 2.36 5.09
C PRO A 216 -4.04 1.22 6.10
N ALA A 217 -3.71 0.00 5.65
CA ALA A 217 -3.50 -1.15 6.50
C ALA A 217 -2.05 -1.63 6.42
N LEU A 218 -1.50 -2.06 7.56
CA LEU A 218 -0.11 -2.47 7.70
C LEU A 218 -0.04 -3.83 8.41
N LEU A 219 0.71 -4.76 7.82
CA LEU A 219 1.09 -5.99 8.50
C LEU A 219 2.14 -5.69 9.57
N LEU A 220 1.82 -6.04 10.81
CA LEU A 220 2.72 -5.88 11.95
C LEU A 220 3.68 -7.09 12.07
N PRO A 221 4.84 -6.94 12.74
CA PRO A 221 5.82 -8.02 12.92
C PRO A 221 5.27 -9.26 13.64
N ASP A 222 4.19 -9.12 14.40
CA ASP A 222 3.52 -10.21 15.11
C ASP A 222 2.43 -10.91 14.28
N GLY A 223 2.30 -10.54 13.00
CA GLY A 223 1.35 -11.11 12.05
C GLY A 223 -0.06 -10.50 12.11
N ARG A 224 -0.31 -9.53 12.99
CA ARG A 224 -1.57 -8.77 12.97
C ARG A 224 -1.57 -7.73 11.87
N VAL A 225 -2.74 -7.38 11.39
CA VAL A 225 -2.92 -6.21 10.52
C VAL A 225 -3.47 -5.07 11.35
N PHE A 226 -2.79 -3.94 11.31
CA PHE A 226 -3.29 -2.69 11.88
C PHE A 226 -3.87 -1.84 10.74
N CYS A 227 -5.12 -1.44 10.89
CA CYS A 227 -5.84 -0.65 9.90
C CYS A 227 -6.27 0.70 10.51
N ILE A 228 -6.03 1.78 9.78
CA ILE A 228 -6.48 3.13 10.11
C ILE A 228 -7.71 3.41 9.26
N GLY A 229 -8.83 3.72 9.89
CA GLY A 229 -10.05 4.06 9.19
C GLY A 229 -10.12 5.55 8.84
N ALA A 230 -10.82 5.87 7.76
CA ALA A 230 -11.17 7.24 7.37
C ALA A 230 -12.16 7.89 8.34
N THR A 231 -12.82 7.11 9.20
CA THR A 231 -13.72 7.57 10.27
C THR A 231 -13.00 8.08 11.53
N GLY A 232 -11.67 8.01 11.57
CA GLY A 232 -10.87 8.30 12.78
C GLY A 232 -10.78 7.11 13.75
N HIS A 233 -11.43 5.99 13.47
CA HIS A 233 -11.25 4.75 14.23
C HIS A 233 -10.06 3.95 13.70
N THR A 234 -9.53 3.05 14.53
CA THR A 234 -8.50 2.09 14.15
C THR A 234 -8.93 0.69 14.60
N ALA A 235 -8.48 -0.32 13.85
CA ALA A 235 -8.69 -1.72 14.24
C ALA A 235 -7.39 -2.51 14.06
N SER A 236 -7.26 -3.58 14.82
CA SER A 236 -6.23 -4.58 14.60
C SER A 236 -6.87 -5.96 14.57
N THR A 237 -6.55 -6.73 13.54
CA THR A 237 -7.03 -8.11 13.44
C THR A 237 -6.11 -9.05 14.21
N LEU A 238 -6.72 -10.04 14.90
CA LEU A 238 -6.02 -11.20 15.42
C LEU A 238 -6.17 -12.29 14.36
N LEU A 239 -5.14 -12.48 13.54
CA LEU A 239 -5.07 -13.66 12.70
C LEU A 239 -4.86 -14.85 13.64
N ARG A 240 -5.82 -15.77 13.69
CA ARG A 240 -5.55 -17.08 14.29
C ARG A 240 -4.48 -17.73 13.43
N PRO A 241 -3.32 -18.14 14.00
CA PRO A 241 -2.35 -18.88 13.23
C PRO A 241 -3.06 -20.10 12.63
N SER A 242 -3.01 -20.24 11.31
CA SER A 242 -3.35 -21.50 10.66
C SER A 242 -2.48 -22.58 11.30
N PRO A 243 -2.98 -23.79 11.65
CA PRO A 243 -2.15 -24.79 12.24
C PRO A 243 -1.00 -25.12 11.32
N THR A 244 0.14 -24.54 11.66
CA THR A 244 1.51 -24.86 11.22
C THR A 244 1.71 -25.50 9.86
N ARG A 245 1.94 -24.68 8.84
CA ARG A 245 2.89 -25.06 7.80
C ARG A 245 4.30 -24.74 8.34
N ARG A 246 5.04 -25.76 8.79
CA ARG A 246 6.47 -25.63 9.08
C ARG A 246 7.14 -25.15 7.80
N VAL A 247 7.79 -24.00 7.85
CA VAL A 247 8.65 -23.52 6.77
C VAL A 247 9.74 -24.59 6.58
N PRO A 248 9.87 -25.26 5.41
CA PRO A 248 10.92 -26.22 5.20
C PRO A 248 12.25 -25.45 5.21
N GLY A 249 13.13 -25.75 6.16
CA GLY A 249 14.48 -25.18 6.22
C GLY A 249 14.88 -24.46 7.51
N TRP A 250 13.97 -24.12 8.38
CA TRP A 250 14.34 -23.58 9.69
C TRP A 250 14.46 -24.70 10.71
N GLN A 251 15.61 -25.40 10.72
CA GLN A 251 15.99 -26.26 11.84
C GLN A 251 16.40 -25.35 12.99
N GLY A 252 15.48 -25.09 13.91
CA GLY A 252 15.82 -24.56 15.22
C GLY A 252 16.86 -25.48 15.83
N ARG A 253 18.04 -24.95 16.11
CA ARG A 253 19.05 -25.70 16.90
C ARG A 253 18.38 -26.01 18.24
N THR A 254 18.05 -27.28 18.42
CA THR A 254 17.73 -27.80 19.74
C THR A 254 18.95 -27.54 20.62
N SER A 255 18.76 -26.74 21.65
CA SER A 255 19.76 -26.54 22.70
C SER A 255 20.10 -27.91 23.28
N LYS A 256 21.29 -28.42 22.96
CA LYS A 256 21.84 -29.53 23.70
C LYS A 256 21.96 -29.11 25.15
N THR A 257 21.33 -29.87 26.04
CA THR A 257 21.49 -29.80 27.48
C THR A 257 22.98 -29.74 27.80
N CYS A 258 23.46 -28.58 28.24
CA CYS A 258 24.82 -28.41 28.72
C CYS A 258 24.86 -28.96 30.12
N GLY A 259 25.58 -30.10 30.27
CA GLY A 259 25.89 -30.69 31.56
C GLY A 259 26.65 -29.71 32.46
N SER A 260 26.38 -29.80 33.71
CA SER A 260 26.94 -29.02 34.80
C SER A 260 28.45 -28.95 34.76
N ARG A 261 29.02 -27.76 34.50
CA ARG A 261 30.33 -27.37 35.06
C ARG A 261 30.30 -25.87 35.37
N ARG A 262 30.71 -25.59 36.60
CA ARG A 262 30.90 -24.26 37.20
C ARG A 262 31.56 -23.30 36.21
N MET A 263 31.03 -22.10 36.05
CA MET A 263 31.84 -20.88 36.15
C MET A 263 31.05 -19.58 35.97
N ARG A 264 31.25 -18.74 36.96
CA ARG A 264 31.39 -17.27 36.93
C ARG A 264 30.32 -16.41 36.28
N ARG A 265 29.79 -15.58 37.12
CA ARG A 265 28.93 -14.41 36.96
C ARG A 265 29.23 -13.62 35.67
N LEU A 266 28.23 -13.50 34.83
CA LEU A 266 28.04 -12.37 33.96
C LEU A 266 26.59 -11.90 34.15
N ALA A 267 26.42 -10.61 34.35
CA ALA A 267 25.21 -9.93 34.78
C ALA A 267 24.05 -10.11 33.79
N CYS A 268 22.92 -10.61 34.27
CA CYS A 268 21.62 -10.47 33.60
C CYS A 268 21.11 -9.05 33.85
N TYR A 269 20.84 -8.31 32.80
CA TYR A 269 20.04 -7.09 32.89
C TYR A 269 18.55 -7.44 33.01
N PRO A 270 17.81 -6.84 33.94
CA PRO A 270 16.39 -7.09 34.11
C PRO A 270 15.60 -6.41 33.00
N THR A 271 14.66 -7.13 32.43
CA THR A 271 13.57 -6.65 31.57
C THR A 271 12.73 -5.63 32.35
N ALA A 272 12.78 -4.36 31.93
CA ALA A 272 11.88 -3.34 32.44
C ALA A 272 10.50 -3.51 31.79
N MET A 273 9.50 -3.82 32.61
CA MET A 273 8.08 -3.67 32.28
C MET A 273 7.78 -2.22 31.98
N CYS A 274 7.37 -1.93 30.75
CA CYS A 274 6.83 -0.64 30.38
C CYS A 274 5.35 -0.60 30.70
N SER A 275 4.96 0.01 31.81
CA SER A 275 3.59 0.37 32.11
C SER A 275 3.20 1.59 31.27
N ALA A 276 2.39 1.40 30.25
CA ALA A 276 1.84 2.49 29.45
C ALA A 276 0.76 3.24 30.27
N ARG A 277 1.02 4.50 30.59
CA ARG A 277 0.00 5.44 31.05
C ARG A 277 -0.79 5.97 29.84
N PRO A 278 -2.12 6.14 29.92
CA PRO A 278 -2.90 6.69 28.84
C PRO A 278 -2.57 8.15 28.60
N VAL A 279 -2.11 8.47 27.38
CA VAL A 279 -1.93 9.85 26.92
C VAL A 279 -3.29 10.39 26.47
N ARG A 280 -3.78 11.43 27.15
CA ARG A 280 -4.95 12.18 26.71
C ARG A 280 -4.57 13.03 25.50
N PHE A 281 -5.10 12.70 24.35
CA PHE A 281 -5.03 13.59 23.17
C PHE A 281 -5.95 14.79 23.38
N ARG A 282 -5.32 15.99 23.41
CA ARG A 282 -6.04 17.26 23.28
C ARG A 282 -6.48 17.40 21.83
N ARG A 283 -7.78 17.61 21.59
CA ARG A 283 -8.32 18.01 20.29
C ARG A 283 -7.64 19.33 19.88
N MET A 284 -6.85 19.29 18.82
CA MET A 284 -6.55 20.50 18.05
C MET A 284 -7.66 20.65 17.02
N ALA A 285 -8.47 21.68 17.17
CA ALA A 285 -9.37 22.13 16.12
C ALA A 285 -8.51 22.76 15.02
N MET A 286 -8.54 22.21 13.83
CA MET A 286 -8.03 22.89 12.65
C MET A 286 -9.11 23.90 12.21
N ASP A 287 -8.85 25.17 12.43
CA ASP A 287 -9.60 26.26 11.80
C ASP A 287 -9.27 26.27 10.30
N MET A 288 -10.19 25.82 9.47
CA MET A 288 -10.13 26.08 8.04
C MET A 288 -10.63 27.49 7.76
N PRO A 289 -9.90 28.32 7.01
CA PRO A 289 -10.39 29.63 6.62
C PRO A 289 -11.56 29.48 5.64
N SER A 290 -12.70 30.04 5.98
CA SER A 290 -13.88 30.11 5.12
C SER A 290 -13.56 30.89 3.84
N LEU A 291 -13.69 30.27 2.69
CA LEU A 291 -13.71 30.93 1.39
C LEU A 291 -14.96 31.83 1.33
N ARG A 292 -14.75 33.14 1.39
CA ARG A 292 -15.77 34.13 1.08
C ARG A 292 -16.02 34.10 -0.43
N THR A 293 -17.20 33.68 -0.84
CA THR A 293 -17.73 33.92 -2.19
C THR A 293 -18.05 35.39 -2.34
N SER A 294 -17.27 36.11 -3.14
CA SER A 294 -17.63 37.45 -3.61
C SER A 294 -18.53 37.28 -4.84
N SER A 295 -19.84 37.55 -4.67
CA SER A 295 -20.78 37.75 -5.76
C SER A 295 -20.56 39.13 -6.37
N ASN A 296 -19.99 39.19 -7.56
CA ASN A 296 -20.05 40.40 -8.40
C ASN A 296 -21.31 40.34 -9.24
N SER A 297 -22.27 41.21 -8.89
CA SER A 297 -23.38 41.56 -9.72
C SER A 297 -22.89 42.44 -10.87
N MET A 298 -23.01 41.99 -12.12
CA MET A 298 -22.96 42.83 -13.30
C MET A 298 -24.36 43.37 -13.57
N GLU A 299 -24.54 44.69 -13.52
CA GLU A 299 -25.67 45.41 -14.13
C GLU A 299 -25.40 45.63 -15.63
N PRO A 300 -26.46 45.69 -16.46
CA PRO A 300 -26.31 45.83 -17.91
C PRO A 300 -26.25 47.30 -18.33
N ILE A 301 -25.39 47.58 -19.31
CA ILE A 301 -25.57 48.72 -20.25
C ILE A 301 -25.70 48.14 -21.65
#